data_b14ce7908dac3802a8a6186e528a3676
#
_entry.id   b14ce7908dac3802a8a6186e528a3676
#
_cell.length_a   1.000
_cell.length_b   1.000
_cell.length_c   1.000
_cell.angle_alpha   90.00
_cell.angle_beta   90.00
_cell.angle_gamma   90.00
#
_symmetry.space_group_name_H-M   'P 1'
#
loop_
_entity.id
_entity.type
_entity.pdbx_description
1 polymer ?
#
loop_
_entity_poly.entity_id
_entity_poly.type
_entity_poly.pdbx_seq_one_letter_code
_entity_poly.pdbx_strand_id
1 'polypeptide(L)'
;MSEPMTSDDLEDFGTEIADQVTSFLMAVRAVARGDAPDSYVPILLLEISQLLLGGGRLGAIRDVVPDERFESDAGPDPDLDELREKLAALLKPVNTYKEVFDPLATKSEIETRRISDDLALICADLAHGLAHHRDGRITEALWWWQFSYLSSWGPAASAVMRALQSIVARSRLDPTR
;
A
#
# COMPACT_ATOMS: atom_id res chain seq x y z
N MET A 1 -17.25 -9.80 -21.48
CA MET A 1 -16.77 -8.47 -21.90
C MET A 1 -17.46 -7.48 -20.98
N SER A 2 -16.73 -6.90 -20.03
CA SER A 2 -17.32 -5.93 -19.08
C SER A 2 -17.61 -4.65 -19.85
N GLU A 3 -18.81 -4.09 -19.63
CA GLU A 3 -19.15 -2.76 -20.16
C GLU A 3 -18.13 -1.72 -19.64
N PRO A 4 -17.83 -0.69 -20.42
CA PRO A 4 -16.97 0.40 -19.95
C PRO A 4 -17.67 1.08 -18.76
N MET A 5 -16.91 1.37 -17.71
CA MET A 5 -17.39 2.15 -16.56
C MET A 5 -17.82 3.54 -17.03
N THR A 6 -18.95 4.01 -16.53
CA THR A 6 -19.41 5.38 -16.78
C THR A 6 -18.55 6.38 -16.00
N SER A 7 -18.67 7.68 -16.28
CA SER A 7 -17.99 8.72 -15.51
C SER A 7 -18.39 8.68 -14.04
N ASP A 8 -19.69 8.49 -13.76
CA ASP A 8 -20.21 8.41 -12.41
C ASP A 8 -19.67 7.17 -11.66
N ASP A 9 -19.57 6.01 -12.35
CA ASP A 9 -18.97 4.80 -11.78
C ASP A 9 -17.48 5.00 -11.41
N LEU A 10 -16.74 5.76 -12.23
CA LEU A 10 -15.34 6.08 -11.95
C LEU A 10 -15.20 7.05 -10.76
N GLU A 11 -16.10 8.02 -10.63
CA GLU A 11 -16.12 8.95 -9.49
C GLU A 11 -16.43 8.21 -8.19
N ASP A 12 -17.43 7.34 -8.17
CA ASP A 12 -17.78 6.52 -7.01
C ASP A 12 -16.61 5.58 -6.64
N PHE A 13 -16.03 4.92 -7.63
CA PHE A 13 -14.89 4.05 -7.41
C PHE A 13 -13.65 4.81 -6.90
N GLY A 14 -13.37 5.99 -7.46
CA GLY A 14 -12.29 6.86 -7.01
C GLY A 14 -12.47 7.29 -5.56
N THR A 15 -13.70 7.61 -5.15
CA THR A 15 -14.04 7.96 -3.77
C THR A 15 -13.82 6.77 -2.81
N GLU A 16 -14.28 5.57 -3.18
CA GLU A 16 -14.06 4.36 -2.38
C GLU A 16 -12.57 4.06 -2.18
N ILE A 17 -11.76 4.17 -3.24
CA ILE A 17 -10.31 3.96 -3.15
C ILE A 17 -9.67 5.07 -2.29
N ALA A 18 -10.09 6.33 -2.43
CA ALA A 18 -9.60 7.44 -1.61
C ALA A 18 -9.89 7.22 -0.11
N ASP A 19 -11.05 6.69 0.23
CA ASP A 19 -11.42 6.37 1.61
C ASP A 19 -10.54 5.23 2.18
N GLN A 20 -10.29 4.18 1.40
CA GLN A 20 -9.40 3.09 1.79
C GLN A 20 -7.96 3.57 1.96
N VAL A 21 -7.46 4.38 1.04
CA VAL A 21 -6.13 4.99 1.11
C VAL A 21 -6.01 5.87 2.36
N THR A 22 -7.00 6.72 2.61
CA THR A 22 -7.02 7.60 3.79
C THR A 22 -6.99 6.79 5.09
N SER A 23 -7.82 5.74 5.18
CA SER A 23 -7.87 4.84 6.33
C SER A 23 -6.51 4.18 6.57
N PHE A 24 -5.90 3.63 5.55
CA PHE A 24 -4.58 3.00 5.63
C PHE A 24 -3.50 3.98 6.11
N LEU A 25 -3.43 5.17 5.51
CA LEU A 25 -2.45 6.19 5.89
C LEU A 25 -2.62 6.64 7.35
N MET A 26 -3.85 6.78 7.82
CA MET A 26 -4.15 7.12 9.21
C MET A 26 -3.73 6.00 10.17
N ALA A 27 -4.04 4.75 9.85
CA ALA A 27 -3.71 3.60 10.67
C ALA A 27 -2.20 3.38 10.80
N VAL A 28 -1.45 3.46 9.70
CA VAL A 28 0.02 3.35 9.72
C VAL A 28 0.66 4.45 10.56
N ARG A 29 0.17 5.69 10.46
CA ARG A 29 0.63 6.80 11.29
C ARG A 29 0.29 6.61 12.77
N ALA A 30 -0.90 6.10 13.07
CA ALA A 30 -1.31 5.80 14.46
C ALA A 30 -0.41 4.71 15.07
N VAL A 31 -0.14 3.65 14.32
CA VAL A 31 0.81 2.60 14.72
C VAL A 31 2.21 3.18 14.97
N ALA A 32 2.72 4.01 14.05
CA ALA A 32 4.04 4.63 14.19
C ALA A 32 4.15 5.56 15.41
N ARG A 33 3.07 6.19 15.84
CA ARG A 33 3.01 6.98 17.08
C ARG A 33 2.99 6.14 18.36
N GLY A 34 2.78 4.82 18.24
CA GLY A 34 2.70 3.92 19.38
C GLY A 34 1.29 3.85 20.01
N ASP A 35 0.24 4.20 19.26
CA ASP A 35 -1.15 4.21 19.78
C ASP A 35 -1.67 2.78 20.09
N ALA A 36 -1.03 1.74 19.57
CA ALA A 36 -1.40 0.33 19.79
C ALA A 36 -0.17 -0.56 20.02
N PRO A 37 0.58 -0.39 21.12
CA PRO A 37 1.88 -1.02 21.34
C PRO A 37 1.85 -2.55 21.36
N ASP A 38 0.73 -3.15 21.79
CA ASP A 38 0.59 -4.62 21.92
C ASP A 38 -0.11 -5.25 20.71
N SER A 39 -0.60 -4.46 19.77
CA SER A 39 -1.45 -4.90 18.65
C SER A 39 -1.00 -4.39 17.29
N TYR A 40 0.17 -3.77 17.18
CA TYR A 40 0.62 -3.13 15.94
C TYR A 40 0.75 -4.12 14.76
N VAL A 41 1.24 -5.33 14.97
CA VAL A 41 1.37 -6.33 13.90
C VAL A 41 0.01 -6.79 13.37
N PRO A 42 -0.96 -7.21 14.21
CA PRO A 42 -2.31 -7.54 13.74
C PRO A 42 -3.02 -6.36 13.04
N ILE A 43 -2.85 -5.14 13.53
CA ILE A 43 -3.44 -3.94 12.89
C ILE A 43 -2.84 -3.72 11.51
N LEU A 44 -1.51 -3.74 11.39
CA LEU A 44 -0.85 -3.60 10.09
C LEU A 44 -1.25 -4.71 9.11
N LEU A 45 -1.39 -5.95 9.59
CA LEU A 45 -1.86 -7.06 8.76
C LEU A 45 -3.28 -6.85 8.26
N LEU A 46 -4.19 -6.38 9.11
CA LEU A 46 -5.57 -6.08 8.72
C LEU A 46 -5.61 -4.95 7.68
N GLU A 47 -4.93 -3.85 7.94
CA GLU A 47 -4.91 -2.69 7.06
C GLU A 47 -4.30 -2.99 5.68
N ILE A 48 -3.19 -3.74 5.64
CA ILE A 48 -2.58 -4.15 4.37
C ILE A 48 -3.48 -5.09 3.57
N SER A 49 -4.22 -5.96 4.26
CA SER A 49 -5.16 -6.90 3.62
C SER A 49 -6.34 -6.15 2.99
N GLN A 50 -6.88 -5.14 3.66
CA GLN A 50 -7.93 -4.28 3.13
C GLN A 50 -7.43 -3.45 1.94
N LEU A 51 -6.22 -2.89 2.05
CA LEU A 51 -5.59 -2.15 0.95
C LEU A 51 -5.41 -3.02 -0.29
N LEU A 52 -4.95 -4.27 -0.13
CA LEU A 52 -4.77 -5.21 -1.23
C LEU A 52 -6.09 -5.61 -1.90
N LEU A 53 -7.19 -5.61 -1.16
CA LEU A 53 -8.51 -5.80 -1.78
C LEU A 53 -8.83 -4.64 -2.75
N GLY A 54 -8.57 -3.40 -2.34
CA GLY A 54 -8.67 -2.23 -3.22
C GLY A 54 -7.73 -2.32 -4.43
N GLY A 55 -6.48 -2.74 -4.19
CA GLY A 55 -5.49 -2.97 -5.25
C GLY A 55 -5.94 -4.02 -6.26
N GLY A 56 -6.50 -5.13 -5.78
CA GLY A 56 -7.06 -6.18 -6.65
C GLY A 56 -8.21 -5.65 -7.53
N ARG A 57 -9.05 -4.78 -6.99
CA ARG A 57 -10.12 -4.10 -7.77
C ARG A 57 -9.53 -3.16 -8.82
N LEU A 58 -8.50 -2.37 -8.47
CA LEU A 58 -7.78 -1.52 -9.43
C LEU A 58 -7.15 -2.33 -10.56
N GLY A 59 -6.54 -3.47 -10.24
CA GLY A 59 -5.95 -4.37 -11.24
C GLY A 59 -6.97 -5.10 -12.12
N ALA A 60 -8.23 -5.23 -11.67
CA ALA A 60 -9.28 -5.94 -12.39
C ALA A 60 -10.04 -5.08 -13.40
N ILE A 61 -10.04 -3.76 -13.24
CA ILE A 61 -10.66 -2.85 -14.20
C ILE A 61 -9.74 -2.60 -15.40
N ARG A 62 -10.30 -2.05 -16.47
CA ARG A 62 -9.50 -1.61 -17.63
C ARG A 62 -8.54 -0.51 -17.20
N ASP A 63 -7.47 -0.35 -17.98
CA ASP A 63 -6.50 0.72 -17.74
C ASP A 63 -7.21 2.09 -17.74
N VAL A 64 -7.04 2.79 -16.65
CA VAL A 64 -7.51 4.16 -16.51
C VAL A 64 -6.57 5.06 -17.32
N VAL A 65 -7.13 5.88 -18.19
CA VAL A 65 -6.37 6.80 -19.02
C VAL A 65 -6.68 8.23 -18.56
N PRO A 66 -5.67 9.00 -18.14
CA PRO A 66 -5.84 10.39 -17.76
C PRO A 66 -6.34 11.23 -18.94
N ASP A 67 -7.12 12.27 -18.64
CA ASP A 67 -7.61 13.19 -19.66
C ASP A 67 -6.49 14.05 -20.25
N GLU A 68 -5.48 14.37 -19.44
CA GLU A 68 -4.32 15.16 -19.83
C GLU A 68 -3.14 14.26 -20.22
N ARG A 69 -2.38 14.68 -21.25
CA ARG A 69 -1.20 13.95 -21.74
C ARG A 69 -0.07 13.87 -20.73
N PHE A 70 0.05 14.87 -19.88
CA PHE A 70 1.09 14.98 -18.85
C PHE A 70 0.43 14.97 -17.47
N GLU A 71 1.06 14.30 -16.55
CA GLU A 71 0.63 14.32 -15.16
C GLU A 71 0.63 15.76 -14.63
N SER A 72 -0.47 16.13 -13.99
CA SER A 72 -0.58 17.41 -13.31
C SER A 72 0.28 17.42 -12.06
N ASP A 73 0.81 18.58 -11.71
CA ASP A 73 1.54 18.75 -10.46
C ASP A 73 0.61 18.50 -9.25
N ALA A 74 0.89 17.45 -8.51
CA ALA A 74 0.16 17.10 -7.29
C ALA A 74 0.72 17.80 -6.03
N GLY A 75 1.70 18.66 -6.20
CA GLY A 75 2.46 19.26 -5.12
C GLY A 75 3.66 18.40 -4.67
N PRO A 76 4.40 18.84 -3.66
CA PRO A 76 5.56 18.13 -3.18
C PRO A 76 5.18 16.79 -2.56
N ASP A 77 5.99 15.76 -2.78
CA ASP A 77 5.84 14.48 -2.11
C ASP A 77 5.99 14.63 -0.59
N PRO A 78 5.20 13.90 0.20
CA PRO A 78 5.32 13.97 1.64
C PRO A 78 6.68 13.43 2.10
N ASP A 79 7.29 14.10 3.07
CA ASP A 79 8.44 13.57 3.78
C ASP A 79 7.99 12.44 4.71
N LEU A 80 8.40 11.22 4.39
CA LEU A 80 8.08 10.01 5.16
C LEU A 80 9.27 9.44 5.93
N ASP A 81 10.38 10.14 6.01
CA ASP A 81 11.58 9.67 6.72
C ASP A 81 11.31 9.48 8.21
N GLU A 82 10.63 10.40 8.85
CA GLU A 82 10.22 10.26 10.27
C GLU A 82 9.30 9.07 10.48
N LEU A 83 8.31 8.87 9.59
CA LEU A 83 7.41 7.71 9.64
C LEU A 83 8.19 6.40 9.53
N ARG A 84 9.08 6.31 8.55
CA ARG A 84 9.93 5.14 8.31
C ARG A 84 10.80 4.82 9.53
N GLU A 85 11.42 5.83 10.14
CA GLU A 85 12.27 5.66 11.32
C GLU A 85 11.47 5.19 12.55
N LYS A 86 10.29 5.76 12.79
CA LYS A 86 9.39 5.33 13.87
C LYS A 86 8.92 3.89 13.68
N LEU A 87 8.53 3.52 12.47
CA LEU A 87 8.18 2.14 12.13
C LEU A 87 9.37 1.19 12.30
N ALA A 88 10.57 1.59 11.86
CA ALA A 88 11.78 0.78 12.02
C ALA A 88 12.12 0.53 13.49
N ALA A 89 11.94 1.51 14.34
CA ALA A 89 12.15 1.37 15.79
C ALA A 89 11.11 0.43 16.43
N LEU A 90 9.84 0.60 16.08
CA LEU A 90 8.74 -0.24 16.60
C LEU A 90 8.88 -1.70 16.16
N LEU A 91 9.21 -1.91 14.88
CA LEU A 91 9.32 -3.23 14.26
C LEU A 91 10.69 -3.89 14.46
N LYS A 92 11.63 -3.26 15.16
CA LYS A 92 13.03 -3.67 15.24
C LYS A 92 13.24 -5.20 15.37
N PRO A 93 12.50 -5.95 16.20
CA PRO A 93 12.69 -7.41 16.33
C PRO A 93 12.31 -8.21 15.08
N VAL A 94 11.44 -7.67 14.22
CA VAL A 94 10.80 -8.39 13.10
C VAL A 94 10.86 -7.64 11.78
N ASN A 95 11.55 -6.52 11.73
CA ASN A 95 11.52 -5.59 10.60
C ASN A 95 12.15 -6.15 9.31
N THR A 96 13.13 -7.04 9.42
CA THR A 96 13.83 -7.60 8.26
C THR A 96 13.24 -8.93 7.85
N TYR A 97 12.95 -9.07 6.55
CA TYR A 97 12.40 -10.30 5.98
C TYR A 97 13.00 -10.62 4.61
N LYS A 98 12.69 -11.80 4.08
CA LYS A 98 13.14 -12.27 2.77
C LYS A 98 11.96 -12.33 1.82
N GLU A 99 12.17 -11.88 0.60
CA GLU A 99 11.18 -11.87 -0.47
C GLU A 99 11.77 -12.36 -1.78
N VAL A 100 10.95 -13.00 -2.60
CA VAL A 100 11.30 -13.35 -3.98
C VAL A 100 10.97 -12.14 -4.85
N PHE A 101 11.97 -11.57 -5.52
CA PHE A 101 11.82 -10.36 -6.31
C PHE A 101 10.77 -10.50 -7.42
N ASP A 102 10.90 -11.55 -8.23
CA ASP A 102 9.93 -11.88 -9.28
C ASP A 102 9.58 -13.37 -9.20
N PRO A 103 8.38 -13.72 -8.71
CA PRO A 103 7.97 -15.13 -8.59
C PRO A 103 7.74 -15.82 -9.93
N LEU A 104 7.65 -15.07 -11.03
CA LEU A 104 7.44 -15.60 -12.38
C LEU A 104 8.74 -15.68 -13.19
N ALA A 105 9.84 -15.16 -12.66
CA ALA A 105 11.12 -15.24 -13.35
C ALA A 105 11.62 -16.69 -13.44
N THR A 106 12.26 -17.02 -14.55
CA THR A 106 12.87 -18.35 -14.77
C THR A 106 13.94 -18.64 -13.71
N LYS A 107 14.62 -17.61 -13.21
CA LYS A 107 15.60 -17.69 -12.13
C LYS A 107 15.22 -16.66 -11.07
N SER A 108 14.66 -17.16 -9.96
CA SER A 108 14.24 -16.31 -8.86
C SER A 108 15.42 -15.86 -8.01
N GLU A 109 15.41 -14.58 -7.64
CA GLU A 109 16.35 -13.99 -6.70
C GLU A 109 15.65 -13.70 -5.38
N ILE A 110 16.34 -13.92 -4.26
CA ILE A 110 15.84 -13.61 -2.93
C ILE A 110 16.45 -12.30 -2.47
N GLU A 111 15.60 -11.35 -2.15
CA GLU A 111 15.99 -10.05 -1.62
C GLU A 111 15.81 -9.99 -0.10
N THR A 112 16.64 -9.21 0.56
CA THR A 112 16.43 -8.82 1.95
C THR A 112 15.77 -7.45 1.96
N ARG A 113 14.59 -7.37 2.58
CA ARG A 113 13.76 -6.16 2.65
C ARG A 113 13.45 -5.80 4.11
N ARG A 114 12.91 -4.60 4.30
CA ARG A 114 12.47 -4.11 5.62
C ARG A 114 11.01 -3.68 5.54
N ILE A 115 10.21 -4.14 6.48
CA ILE A 115 8.77 -3.81 6.55
C ILE A 115 8.58 -2.29 6.65
N SER A 116 9.42 -1.60 7.43
CA SER A 116 9.36 -0.14 7.58
C SER A 116 9.59 0.62 6.28
N ASP A 117 10.52 0.16 5.45
CA ASP A 117 10.85 0.78 4.17
C ASP A 117 9.72 0.55 3.16
N ASP A 118 9.19 -0.66 3.12
CA ASP A 118 8.06 -1.00 2.24
C ASP A 118 6.78 -0.27 2.64
N LEU A 119 6.48 -0.15 3.93
CA LEU A 119 5.33 0.64 4.40
C LEU A 119 5.48 2.13 4.04
N ALA A 120 6.67 2.69 4.15
CA ALA A 120 6.93 4.07 3.74
C ALA A 120 6.76 4.26 2.22
N LEU A 121 7.25 3.33 1.40
CA LEU A 121 7.05 3.33 -0.05
C LEU A 121 5.56 3.28 -0.41
N ILE A 122 4.80 2.37 0.20
CA ILE A 122 3.35 2.25 -0.01
C ILE A 122 2.66 3.56 0.36
N CYS A 123 2.99 4.14 1.51
CA CYS A 123 2.42 5.41 1.93
C CYS A 123 2.73 6.55 0.96
N ALA A 124 3.94 6.60 0.38
CA ALA A 124 4.31 7.61 -0.61
C ALA A 124 3.45 7.51 -1.87
N ASP A 125 3.35 6.31 -2.45
CA ASP A 125 2.55 6.08 -3.66
C ASP A 125 1.07 6.40 -3.44
N LEU A 126 0.52 5.98 -2.29
CA LEU A 126 -0.88 6.22 -1.98
C LEU A 126 -1.17 7.71 -1.73
N ALA A 127 -0.28 8.41 -1.02
CA ALA A 127 -0.44 9.84 -0.73
C ALA A 127 -0.37 10.69 -2.00
N HIS A 128 0.45 10.32 -2.97
CA HIS A 128 0.54 11.00 -4.26
C HIS A 128 -0.81 10.95 -5.02
N GLY A 129 -1.41 9.77 -5.16
CA GLY A 129 -2.74 9.64 -5.75
C GLY A 129 -3.83 10.38 -4.96
N LEU A 130 -3.72 10.39 -3.62
CA LEU A 130 -4.67 11.12 -2.77
C LEU A 130 -4.57 12.64 -2.96
N ALA A 131 -3.39 13.18 -3.28
CA ALA A 131 -3.22 14.59 -3.62
C ALA A 131 -4.00 14.94 -4.91
N HIS A 132 -3.89 14.13 -5.96
CA HIS A 132 -4.71 14.29 -7.17
C HIS A 132 -6.21 14.25 -6.87
N HIS A 133 -6.66 13.28 -6.06
CA HIS A 133 -8.07 13.15 -5.70
C HIS A 133 -8.59 14.39 -4.94
N ARG A 134 -7.81 14.92 -4.00
CA ARG A 134 -8.15 16.13 -3.24
C ARG A 134 -8.25 17.39 -4.11
N ASP A 135 -7.49 17.43 -5.20
CA ASP A 135 -7.57 18.50 -6.21
C ASP A 135 -8.74 18.31 -7.21
N GLY A 136 -9.61 17.31 -6.97
CA GLY A 136 -10.73 16.98 -7.84
C GLY A 136 -10.34 16.24 -9.12
N ARG A 137 -9.10 15.74 -9.23
CA ARG A 137 -8.58 15.03 -10.39
C ARG A 137 -8.73 13.53 -10.19
N ILE A 138 -9.96 13.04 -10.26
CA ILE A 138 -10.31 11.66 -9.92
C ILE A 138 -9.72 10.66 -10.90
N THR A 139 -9.75 10.95 -12.19
CA THR A 139 -9.17 10.09 -13.22
C THR A 139 -7.66 9.94 -13.06
N GLU A 140 -6.96 11.05 -12.78
CA GLU A 140 -5.52 11.04 -12.51
C GLU A 140 -5.18 10.27 -11.23
N ALA A 141 -5.98 10.42 -10.18
CA ALA A 141 -5.82 9.66 -8.95
C ALA A 141 -5.96 8.16 -9.19
N LEU A 142 -7.02 7.74 -9.88
CA LEU A 142 -7.26 6.34 -10.22
C LEU A 142 -6.16 5.77 -11.12
N TRP A 143 -5.75 6.53 -12.14
CA TRP A 143 -4.62 6.16 -13.00
C TRP A 143 -3.35 5.93 -12.18
N TRP A 144 -2.99 6.87 -11.29
CA TRP A 144 -1.80 6.76 -10.47
C TRP A 144 -1.88 5.55 -9.53
N TRP A 145 -2.99 5.37 -8.83
CA TRP A 145 -3.15 4.24 -7.93
C TRP A 145 -3.13 2.89 -8.67
N GLN A 146 -3.73 2.80 -9.85
CA GLN A 146 -3.67 1.60 -10.68
C GLN A 146 -2.24 1.33 -11.19
N PHE A 147 -1.59 2.34 -11.78
CA PHE A 147 -0.24 2.22 -12.28
C PHE A 147 0.75 1.84 -11.17
N SER A 148 0.70 2.52 -10.04
CA SER A 148 1.60 2.25 -8.92
C SER A 148 1.25 0.93 -8.19
N TYR A 149 -0.01 0.50 -8.20
CA TYR A 149 -0.38 -0.85 -7.75
C TYR A 149 0.34 -1.93 -8.57
N LEU A 150 0.32 -1.81 -9.87
CA LEU A 150 0.94 -2.80 -10.77
C LEU A 150 2.47 -2.78 -10.72
N SER A 151 3.08 -1.61 -10.50
CA SER A 151 4.52 -1.40 -10.64
C SER A 151 5.31 -1.23 -9.34
N SER A 152 4.67 -0.87 -8.24
CA SER A 152 5.36 -0.44 -7.02
C SER A 152 4.67 -0.92 -5.74
N TRP A 153 3.60 -0.26 -5.30
CA TRP A 153 3.03 -0.56 -3.99
C TRP A 153 2.31 -1.90 -3.90
N GLY A 154 1.78 -2.46 -4.98
CA GLY A 154 1.14 -3.76 -4.98
C GLY A 154 2.10 -4.89 -4.63
N PRO A 155 3.25 -5.03 -5.32
CA PRO A 155 4.31 -5.97 -4.93
C PRO A 155 4.79 -5.77 -3.50
N ALA A 156 5.05 -4.52 -3.08
CA ALA A 156 5.49 -4.21 -1.72
C ALA A 156 4.43 -4.61 -0.67
N ALA A 157 3.16 -4.27 -0.90
CA ALA A 157 2.06 -4.63 0.00
C ALA A 157 1.86 -6.15 0.12
N SER A 158 1.97 -6.87 -0.99
CA SER A 158 1.88 -8.33 -1.00
C SER A 158 3.02 -8.98 -0.20
N ALA A 159 4.23 -8.47 -0.35
CA ALA A 159 5.40 -8.92 0.40
C ALA A 159 5.27 -8.64 1.90
N VAL A 160 4.87 -7.42 2.26
CA VAL A 160 4.62 -7.02 3.67
C VAL A 160 3.50 -7.85 4.28
N MET A 161 2.39 -8.07 3.56
CA MET A 161 1.30 -8.93 4.04
C MET A 161 1.81 -10.33 4.38
N ARG A 162 2.60 -10.93 3.52
CA ARG A 162 3.19 -12.26 3.74
C ARG A 162 4.12 -12.27 4.96
N ALA A 163 4.94 -11.23 5.13
CA ALA A 163 5.83 -11.10 6.29
C ALA A 163 5.04 -10.97 7.60
N LEU A 164 4.05 -10.07 7.65
CA LEU A 164 3.21 -9.86 8.83
C LEU A 164 2.40 -11.12 9.20
N GLN A 165 1.82 -11.80 8.21
CA GLN A 165 1.13 -13.07 8.42
C GLN A 165 2.06 -14.12 9.03
N SER A 166 3.30 -14.20 8.57
CA SER A 166 4.30 -15.13 9.12
C SER A 166 4.67 -14.79 10.56
N ILE A 167 4.76 -13.51 10.92
CA ILE A 167 5.00 -13.07 12.31
C ILE A 167 3.84 -13.50 13.22
N VAL A 168 2.59 -13.23 12.80
CA VAL A 168 1.40 -13.65 13.56
C VAL A 168 1.34 -15.17 13.71
N ALA A 169 1.61 -15.92 12.64
CA ALA A 169 1.60 -17.37 12.68
C ALA A 169 2.64 -17.91 13.68
N ARG A 170 3.86 -17.41 13.65
CA ARG A 170 4.92 -17.80 14.58
C ARG A 170 4.55 -17.53 16.04
N SER A 171 3.96 -16.36 16.32
CA SER A 171 3.58 -16.00 17.68
C SER A 171 2.43 -16.85 18.24
N ARG A 172 1.58 -17.42 17.38
CA ARG A 172 0.41 -18.22 17.79
C ARG A 172 0.62 -19.73 17.74
N LEU A 173 1.47 -20.20 16.83
CA LEU A 173 1.68 -21.64 16.61
C LEU A 173 2.93 -22.17 17.31
N ASP A 174 3.81 -21.30 17.81
CA ASP A 174 4.99 -21.68 18.60
C ASP A 174 4.92 -21.03 19.99
N PRO A 175 4.13 -21.59 20.93
CA PRO A 175 3.88 -21.01 22.24
C PRO A 175 5.09 -21.10 23.19
N THR A 176 6.22 -21.67 22.74
CA THR A 176 7.45 -21.87 23.56
C THR A 176 8.49 -20.77 23.35
N ARG A 177 8.14 -19.69 22.61
CA ARG A 177 9.03 -18.54 22.39
C ARG A 177 8.53 -17.28 23.05
#